data_73ac6916d01dd8493f57404f137e3df4
#
_entry.id   73ac6916d01dd8493f57404f137e3df4
#
_cell.length_a   1.000
_cell.length_b   1.000
_cell.length_c   1.000
_cell.angle_alpha   90.00
_cell.angle_beta   90.00
_cell.angle_gamma   90.00
#
_symmetry.space_group_name_H-M   'P 1'
#
loop_
_entity.id
_entity.type
_entity.pdbx_description
1 polymer ?
#
loop_
_entity_poly.entity_id
_entity_poly.type
_entity_poly.pdbx_seq_one_letter_code
_entity_poly.pdbx_strand_id
1 'polypeptide(L)'
;MNKKSWMWIHTYLSIFFLPAIVLYIITGVVAICGLEHTWEGKAQFLEIERLPKPGEEVAFIKSVLDSHNLPMPSSTEFEVYESGAVRMGTLGYHIVAYGSFDKQTKEPYYRLMVLKRNLFGIMLGLHVSSNTPFFDIVAVCFSISLLIFYLSGLVATKFCKGKRKSAVWVFLSGIIVIILSALPSL
;
A
#
# COMPACT_ATOMS: atom_id res chain seq x y z
N MET A 1 -12.88 -12.86 -32.01
CA MET A 1 -11.89 -13.65 -31.23
C MET A 1 -12.55 -14.99 -30.88
N ASN A 2 -11.90 -16.11 -31.14
CA ASN A 2 -12.50 -17.42 -30.89
C ASN A 2 -12.31 -17.81 -29.40
N LYS A 3 -13.08 -18.84 -28.95
CA LYS A 3 -13.02 -19.31 -27.54
C LYS A 3 -11.62 -19.74 -27.09
N LYS A 4 -10.84 -20.34 -28.02
CA LYS A 4 -9.49 -20.82 -27.76
C LYS A 4 -8.55 -19.65 -27.45
N SER A 5 -8.62 -18.54 -28.18
CA SER A 5 -7.83 -17.34 -27.94
C SER A 5 -8.12 -16.72 -26.56
N TRP A 6 -9.40 -16.66 -26.14
CA TRP A 6 -9.80 -16.19 -24.83
C TRP A 6 -9.22 -17.04 -23.69
N MET A 7 -9.22 -18.36 -23.85
CA MET A 7 -8.64 -19.26 -22.87
C MET A 7 -7.12 -19.08 -22.75
N TRP A 8 -6.40 -18.88 -23.85
CA TRP A 8 -4.97 -18.61 -23.82
C TRP A 8 -4.64 -17.30 -23.10
N ILE A 9 -5.33 -16.22 -23.46
CA ILE A 9 -5.17 -14.91 -22.79
C ILE A 9 -5.41 -15.07 -21.28
N HIS A 10 -6.51 -15.68 -20.89
CA HIS A 10 -6.82 -15.92 -19.48
C HIS A 10 -5.71 -16.67 -18.76
N THR A 11 -5.24 -17.78 -19.33
CA THR A 11 -4.22 -18.62 -18.71
C THR A 11 -2.89 -17.89 -18.55
N TYR A 12 -2.38 -17.27 -19.60
CA TYR A 12 -1.09 -16.57 -19.52
C TYR A 12 -1.12 -15.35 -18.60
N LEU A 13 -2.16 -14.54 -18.67
CA LEU A 13 -2.34 -13.43 -17.75
C LEU A 13 -2.46 -13.91 -16.29
N SER A 14 -3.19 -14.99 -16.04
CA SER A 14 -3.35 -15.54 -14.69
C SER A 14 -2.01 -16.02 -14.11
N ILE A 15 -1.18 -16.69 -14.91
CA ILE A 15 0.15 -17.14 -14.47
C ILE A 15 1.09 -15.95 -14.27
N PHE A 16 1.07 -14.97 -15.18
CA PHE A 16 1.92 -13.78 -15.09
C PHE A 16 1.64 -12.95 -13.83
N PHE A 17 0.37 -12.75 -13.49
CA PHE A 17 -0.02 -11.97 -12.32
C PHE A 17 -0.20 -12.80 -11.03
N LEU A 18 0.06 -14.12 -11.05
CA LEU A 18 -0.06 -14.96 -9.87
C LEU A 18 0.79 -14.43 -8.67
N PRO A 19 2.04 -13.98 -8.86
CA PRO A 19 2.81 -13.40 -7.75
C PRO A 19 2.15 -12.16 -7.15
N ALA A 20 1.54 -11.30 -7.98
CA ALA A 20 0.83 -10.12 -7.50
C ALA A 20 -0.42 -10.51 -6.69
N ILE A 21 -1.19 -11.50 -7.15
CA ILE A 21 -2.35 -12.02 -6.40
C ILE A 21 -1.91 -12.50 -5.01
N VAL A 22 -0.85 -13.30 -4.93
CA VAL A 22 -0.33 -13.83 -3.65
C VAL A 22 0.11 -12.70 -2.73
N LEU A 23 0.82 -11.70 -3.26
CA LEU A 23 1.23 -10.51 -2.52
C LEU A 23 0.01 -9.79 -1.93
N TYR A 24 -0.98 -9.46 -2.76
CA TYR A 24 -2.17 -8.72 -2.32
C TYR A 24 -3.03 -9.49 -1.33
N ILE A 25 -3.15 -10.83 -1.48
CA ILE A 25 -3.89 -11.66 -0.52
C ILE A 25 -3.20 -11.65 0.84
N ILE A 26 -1.90 -11.93 0.89
CA ILE A 26 -1.15 -12.04 2.15
C ILE A 26 -1.15 -10.69 2.87
N THR A 27 -0.76 -9.62 2.18
CA THR A 27 -0.64 -8.29 2.78
C THR A 27 -2.01 -7.72 3.17
N GLY A 28 -3.06 -7.96 2.37
CA GLY A 28 -4.42 -7.51 2.68
C GLY A 28 -5.00 -8.20 3.92
N VAL A 29 -4.84 -9.51 4.05
CA VAL A 29 -5.30 -10.23 5.26
C VAL A 29 -4.57 -9.74 6.50
N VAL A 30 -3.25 -9.58 6.45
CA VAL A 30 -2.46 -9.09 7.60
C VAL A 30 -2.84 -7.67 7.98
N ALA A 31 -3.08 -6.79 7.01
CA ALA A 31 -3.56 -5.44 7.27
C ALA A 31 -4.93 -5.44 7.97
N ILE A 32 -5.90 -6.26 7.50
CA ILE A 32 -7.22 -6.40 8.14
C ILE A 32 -7.10 -6.93 9.59
N CYS A 33 -6.12 -7.81 9.85
CA CYS A 33 -5.85 -8.31 11.20
C CYS A 33 -5.14 -7.30 12.12
N GLY A 34 -4.77 -6.11 11.65
CA GLY A 34 -4.07 -5.07 12.43
C GLY A 34 -2.63 -5.44 12.80
N LEU A 35 -2.02 -6.36 12.06
CA LEU A 35 -0.67 -6.86 12.34
C LEU A 35 0.44 -6.10 11.59
N GLU A 36 0.06 -5.15 10.71
CA GLU A 36 0.99 -4.40 9.88
C GLU A 36 2.05 -3.68 10.70
N HIS A 37 1.67 -2.99 11.76
CA HIS A 37 2.59 -2.20 12.59
C HIS A 37 3.64 -3.04 13.33
N THR A 38 3.32 -4.29 13.64
CA THR A 38 4.25 -5.19 14.35
C THR A 38 5.18 -5.94 13.39
N TRP A 39 4.75 -6.16 12.17
CA TRP A 39 5.44 -7.01 11.20
C TRP A 39 6.18 -6.24 10.12
N GLU A 40 5.91 -4.93 9.95
CA GLU A 40 6.51 -4.16 8.85
C GLU A 40 8.01 -3.91 8.99
N GLY A 41 8.57 -3.99 10.21
CA GLY A 41 10.00 -3.75 10.44
C GLY A 41 10.32 -3.18 11.80
N LYS A 42 11.47 -2.51 11.89
CA LYS A 42 11.92 -1.83 13.12
C LYS A 42 11.74 -0.33 12.97
N ALA A 43 10.87 0.24 13.79
CA ALA A 43 10.70 1.68 13.92
C ALA A 43 11.47 2.19 15.15
N GLN A 44 12.19 3.30 14.99
CA GLN A 44 12.81 4.07 16.06
C GLN A 44 12.24 5.49 16.03
N PHE A 45 11.89 6.01 17.20
CA PHE A 45 11.36 7.36 17.35
C PHE A 45 12.38 8.20 18.14
N LEU A 46 12.89 9.25 17.50
CA LEU A 46 13.82 10.19 18.07
C LEU A 46 13.07 11.49 18.35
N GLU A 47 13.26 12.07 19.52
CA GLU A 47 12.71 13.38 19.82
C GLU A 47 13.57 14.46 19.16
N ILE A 48 12.93 15.44 18.55
CA ILE A 48 13.57 16.58 17.91
C ILE A 48 12.91 17.88 18.41
N GLU A 49 13.67 18.96 18.45
CA GLU A 49 13.18 20.23 18.97
C GLU A 49 12.17 20.93 18.04
N ARG A 50 12.29 20.71 16.73
CA ARG A 50 11.47 21.35 15.71
C ARG A 50 11.46 20.53 14.40
N LEU A 51 10.56 20.89 13.49
CA LEU A 51 10.65 20.42 12.11
C LEU A 51 11.77 21.14 11.34
N PRO A 52 12.34 20.51 10.29
CA PRO A 52 13.28 21.18 9.40
C PRO A 52 12.63 22.36 8.72
N LYS A 53 13.40 23.43 8.50
CA LYS A 53 12.96 24.58 7.70
C LYS A 53 13.14 24.31 6.22
N PRO A 54 12.39 24.99 5.35
CA PRO A 54 12.59 24.88 3.91
C PRO A 54 14.04 25.14 3.50
N GLY A 55 14.64 24.20 2.78
CA GLY A 55 16.02 24.23 2.31
C GLY A 55 17.08 23.64 3.24
N GLU A 56 16.73 23.26 4.48
CA GLU A 56 17.66 22.62 5.43
C GLU A 56 17.31 21.13 5.71
N GLU A 57 16.32 20.57 5.05
CA GLU A 57 15.71 19.28 5.37
C GLU A 57 16.77 18.17 5.46
N VAL A 58 17.61 18.06 4.43
CA VAL A 58 18.64 17.03 4.34
C VAL A 58 19.71 17.21 5.43
N ALA A 59 20.17 18.47 5.63
CA ALA A 59 21.20 18.78 6.62
C ALA A 59 20.68 18.56 8.04
N PHE A 60 19.45 18.95 8.32
CA PHE A 60 18.81 18.74 9.61
C PHE A 60 18.65 17.25 9.93
N ILE A 61 18.05 16.48 9.01
CA ILE A 61 17.87 15.03 9.20
C ILE A 61 19.23 14.35 9.39
N LYS A 62 20.23 14.72 8.59
CA LYS A 62 21.58 14.19 8.73
C LYS A 62 22.15 14.46 10.12
N SER A 63 22.05 15.68 10.63
CA SER A 63 22.59 16.02 11.96
C SER A 63 21.94 15.19 13.08
N VAL A 64 20.62 14.97 13.00
CA VAL A 64 19.90 14.13 13.97
C VAL A 64 20.31 12.67 13.88
N LEU A 65 20.47 12.14 12.67
CA LEU A 65 20.90 10.74 12.47
C LEU A 65 22.33 10.52 12.95
N ASP A 66 23.25 11.43 12.63
CA ASP A 66 24.66 11.36 13.05
C ASP A 66 24.79 11.38 14.58
N SER A 67 23.97 12.18 15.28
CA SER A 67 23.98 12.22 16.76
C SER A 67 23.50 10.92 17.40
N HIS A 68 22.73 10.10 16.67
CA HIS A 68 22.22 8.80 17.12
C HIS A 68 22.93 7.60 16.48
N ASN A 69 24.04 7.82 15.75
CA ASN A 69 24.79 6.79 15.01
C ASN A 69 23.91 5.98 14.03
N LEU A 70 22.95 6.62 13.39
CA LEU A 70 22.06 6.02 12.41
C LEU A 70 22.51 6.37 10.99
N PRO A 71 22.43 5.42 10.04
CA PRO A 71 22.84 5.69 8.67
C PRO A 71 21.84 6.60 7.95
N MET A 72 22.35 7.43 7.06
CA MET A 72 21.53 8.16 6.09
C MET A 72 20.86 7.19 5.12
N PRO A 73 19.61 7.50 4.65
CA PRO A 73 18.97 6.74 3.57
C PRO A 73 19.77 6.86 2.26
N SER A 74 19.66 5.85 1.42
CA SER A 74 20.33 5.83 0.11
C SER A 74 19.78 6.86 -0.88
N SER A 75 18.52 7.28 -0.71
CA SER A 75 17.93 8.43 -1.42
C SER A 75 17.76 9.60 -0.46
N THR A 76 18.22 10.76 -0.87
CA THR A 76 18.03 12.04 -0.18
C THR A 76 16.89 12.86 -0.79
N GLU A 77 16.18 12.30 -1.76
CA GLU A 77 14.92 12.91 -2.22
C GLU A 77 13.92 12.94 -1.09
N PHE A 78 13.24 14.06 -0.93
CA PHE A 78 12.28 14.26 0.15
C PHE A 78 10.95 14.82 -0.36
N GLU A 79 9.91 14.50 0.39
CA GLU A 79 8.57 15.02 0.19
C GLU A 79 8.16 15.82 1.43
N VAL A 80 7.60 17.01 1.20
CA VAL A 80 7.05 17.84 2.26
C VAL A 80 5.53 17.76 2.18
N TYR A 81 4.90 17.35 3.27
CA TYR A 81 3.45 17.28 3.37
C TYR A 81 2.84 18.60 3.81
N GLU A 82 1.56 18.81 3.57
CA GLU A 82 0.83 20.02 4.00
C GLU A 82 0.91 20.27 5.52
N SER A 83 1.06 19.22 6.30
CA SER A 83 1.28 19.28 7.76
C SER A 83 2.68 19.80 8.16
N GLY A 84 3.56 20.06 7.20
CA GLY A 84 4.97 20.38 7.43
C GLY A 84 5.83 19.14 7.74
N ALA A 85 5.26 17.94 7.75
CA ALA A 85 6.05 16.73 7.90
C ALA A 85 6.94 16.50 6.67
N VAL A 86 8.17 16.02 6.90
CA VAL A 86 9.14 15.74 5.85
C VAL A 86 9.45 14.25 5.84
N ARG A 87 9.25 13.61 4.69
CA ARG A 87 9.61 12.21 4.45
C ARG A 87 10.82 12.15 3.53
N MET A 88 11.79 11.30 3.85
CA MET A 88 13.01 11.07 3.07
C MET A 88 13.35 9.59 3.03
N GLY A 89 13.91 9.11 1.92
CA GLY A 89 14.45 7.75 1.79
C GLY A 89 13.68 6.88 0.82
N THR A 90 13.90 5.57 0.93
CA THR A 90 13.34 4.55 0.04
C THR A 90 12.26 3.72 0.73
N LEU A 91 11.62 2.82 -0.02
CA LEU A 91 10.63 1.91 0.53
C LEU A 91 11.18 1.06 1.69
N GLY A 92 12.44 0.58 1.60
CA GLY A 92 13.03 -0.31 2.61
C GLY A 92 13.59 0.41 3.82
N TYR A 93 14.00 1.69 3.67
CA TYR A 93 14.52 2.51 4.74
C TYR A 93 14.13 3.96 4.51
N HIS A 94 13.28 4.47 5.36
CA HIS A 94 12.81 5.85 5.27
C HIS A 94 12.67 6.51 6.64
N ILE A 95 12.65 7.82 6.59
CA ILE A 95 12.64 8.71 7.73
C ILE A 95 11.48 9.67 7.56
N VAL A 96 10.76 9.93 8.64
CA VAL A 96 9.68 10.91 8.65
C VAL A 96 9.86 11.83 9.84
N ALA A 97 10.13 13.11 9.59
CA ALA A 97 10.06 14.15 10.61
C ALA A 97 8.63 14.70 10.65
N TYR A 98 7.99 14.64 11.80
CA TYR A 98 6.60 15.10 11.97
C TYR A 98 6.37 15.72 13.34
N GLY A 99 5.40 16.63 13.39
CA GLY A 99 4.87 17.20 14.61
C GLY A 99 3.51 16.63 14.97
N SER A 100 3.21 16.58 16.24
CA SER A 100 1.91 16.18 16.77
C SER A 100 1.67 16.86 18.11
N PHE A 101 0.50 16.63 18.70
CA PHE A 101 0.15 17.15 20.03
C PHE A 101 0.00 15.99 21.00
N ASP A 102 0.52 16.15 22.20
CA ASP A 102 0.28 15.20 23.26
C ASP A 102 -1.22 15.17 23.61
N LYS A 103 -1.77 13.96 23.75
CA LYS A 103 -3.22 13.79 23.99
C LYS A 103 -3.68 14.29 25.34
N GLN A 104 -2.78 14.31 26.34
CA GLN A 104 -3.09 14.69 27.72
C GLN A 104 -2.74 16.15 28.00
N THR A 105 -1.52 16.57 27.67
CA THR A 105 -1.02 17.94 27.92
C THR A 105 -1.39 18.92 26.85
N LYS A 106 -1.75 18.45 25.64
CA LYS A 106 -1.96 19.23 24.41
C LYS A 106 -0.74 20.06 23.99
N GLU A 107 0.44 19.76 24.53
CA GLU A 107 1.68 20.38 24.13
C GLU A 107 2.15 19.83 22.78
N PRO A 108 2.69 20.67 21.90
CA PRO A 108 3.26 20.23 20.64
C PRO A 108 4.56 19.44 20.90
N TYR A 109 4.73 18.32 20.23
CA TYR A 109 5.98 17.60 20.20
C TYR A 109 6.39 17.29 18.77
N TYR A 110 7.69 17.13 18.55
CA TYR A 110 8.25 16.80 17.25
C TYR A 110 9.06 15.52 17.35
N ARG A 111 8.91 14.65 16.37
CA ARG A 111 9.61 13.38 16.31
C ARG A 111 10.17 13.10 14.93
N LEU A 112 11.29 12.41 14.91
CA LEU A 112 11.86 11.82 13.73
C LEU A 112 11.68 10.29 13.84
N MET A 113 10.82 9.73 13.01
CA MET A 113 10.63 8.29 12.88
C MET A 113 11.61 7.75 11.85
N VAL A 114 12.41 6.78 12.24
CA VAL A 114 13.30 6.01 11.36
C VAL A 114 12.72 4.61 11.23
N LEU A 115 12.27 4.24 10.03
CA LEU A 115 11.69 2.93 9.77
C LEU A 115 12.58 2.12 8.83
N LYS A 116 13.09 1.00 9.33
CA LYS A 116 13.76 -0.03 8.54
C LYS A 116 12.82 -1.20 8.32
N ARG A 117 12.27 -1.30 7.11
CA ARG A 117 11.34 -2.36 6.74
C ARG A 117 12.06 -3.69 6.52
N ASN A 118 11.41 -4.77 6.94
CA ASN A 118 11.78 -6.13 6.56
C ASN A 118 11.09 -6.50 5.22
N LEU A 119 11.28 -7.74 4.76
CA LEU A 119 10.68 -8.20 3.51
C LEU A 119 9.15 -8.04 3.51
N PHE A 120 8.49 -8.38 4.61
CA PHE A 120 7.04 -8.23 4.72
C PHE A 120 6.60 -6.76 4.66
N GLY A 121 7.30 -5.86 5.37
CA GLY A 121 7.03 -4.42 5.31
C GLY A 121 7.27 -3.83 3.92
N ILE A 122 8.23 -4.35 3.16
CA ILE A 122 8.40 -3.98 1.74
C ILE A 122 7.18 -4.43 0.93
N MET A 123 6.73 -5.67 1.10
CA MET A 123 5.53 -6.19 0.41
C MET A 123 4.28 -5.38 0.77
N LEU A 124 4.12 -5.01 2.04
CA LEU A 124 3.01 -4.15 2.47
C LEU A 124 3.11 -2.75 1.85
N GLY A 125 4.30 -2.16 1.84
CA GLY A 125 4.53 -0.87 1.19
C GLY A 125 4.25 -0.88 -0.32
N LEU A 126 4.55 -1.97 -1.02
CA LEU A 126 4.15 -2.19 -2.41
C LEU A 126 2.62 -2.27 -2.54
N HIS A 127 1.94 -2.98 -1.63
CA HIS A 127 0.48 -3.10 -1.64
C HIS A 127 -0.22 -1.73 -1.56
N VAL A 128 0.26 -0.84 -0.68
CA VAL A 128 -0.34 0.48 -0.46
C VAL A 128 0.25 1.58 -1.35
N SER A 129 1.08 1.22 -2.34
CA SER A 129 1.72 2.18 -3.27
C SER A 129 2.51 3.29 -2.53
N SER A 130 3.37 2.89 -1.61
CA SER A 130 4.14 3.83 -0.80
C SER A 130 5.39 4.31 -1.53
N ASN A 131 5.24 5.31 -2.42
CA ASN A 131 6.31 5.90 -3.23
C ASN A 131 7.02 4.87 -4.14
N THR A 132 6.24 4.16 -4.96
CA THR A 132 6.72 3.06 -5.82
C THR A 132 6.22 3.20 -7.26
N PRO A 133 6.59 4.26 -8.01
CA PRO A 133 5.96 4.62 -9.29
C PRO A 133 6.04 3.50 -10.35
N PHE A 134 7.12 2.74 -10.37
CA PHE A 134 7.23 1.60 -11.31
C PHE A 134 6.30 0.44 -10.92
N PHE A 135 6.13 0.17 -9.64
CA PHE A 135 5.21 -0.85 -9.19
C PHE A 135 3.74 -0.44 -9.37
N ASP A 136 3.43 0.84 -9.29
CA ASP A 136 2.10 1.40 -9.50
C ASP A 136 1.58 1.09 -10.92
N ILE A 137 2.46 1.15 -11.93
CA ILE A 137 2.14 0.73 -13.29
C ILE A 137 1.74 -0.76 -13.31
N VAL A 138 2.51 -1.62 -12.62
CA VAL A 138 2.21 -3.06 -12.51
C VAL A 138 0.88 -3.27 -11.80
N ALA A 139 0.60 -2.54 -10.72
CA ALA A 139 -0.64 -2.62 -9.96
C ALA A 139 -1.86 -2.21 -10.78
N VAL A 140 -1.75 -1.15 -11.58
CA VAL A 140 -2.82 -0.72 -12.52
C VAL A 140 -3.05 -1.79 -13.60
N CYS A 141 -1.97 -2.31 -14.22
CA CYS A 141 -2.07 -3.39 -15.20
C CYS A 141 -2.70 -4.65 -14.60
N PHE A 142 -2.35 -4.99 -13.37
CA PHE A 142 -2.96 -6.09 -12.61
C PHE A 142 -4.46 -5.87 -12.39
N SER A 143 -4.86 -4.68 -11.96
CA SER A 143 -6.27 -4.34 -11.74
C SER A 143 -7.12 -4.47 -13.02
N ILE A 144 -6.59 -4.00 -14.15
CA ILE A 144 -7.22 -4.18 -15.46
C ILE A 144 -7.31 -5.68 -15.83
N SER A 145 -6.24 -6.42 -15.56
CA SER A 145 -6.20 -7.86 -15.82
C SER A 145 -7.23 -8.64 -15.00
N LEU A 146 -7.52 -8.25 -13.76
CA LEU A 146 -8.59 -8.84 -12.96
C LEU A 146 -9.96 -8.70 -13.64
N LEU A 147 -10.28 -7.53 -14.20
CA LEU A 147 -11.51 -7.35 -14.99
C LEU A 147 -11.56 -8.30 -16.18
N ILE A 148 -10.44 -8.45 -16.91
CA ILE A 148 -10.33 -9.39 -18.04
C ILE A 148 -10.54 -10.83 -17.56
N PHE A 149 -10.01 -11.21 -16.39
CA PHE A 149 -10.20 -12.54 -15.81
C PHE A 149 -11.67 -12.83 -15.52
N TYR A 150 -12.37 -11.90 -14.86
CA TYR A 150 -13.81 -12.06 -14.61
C TYR A 150 -14.60 -12.19 -15.90
N LEU A 151 -14.39 -11.28 -16.85
CA LEU A 151 -15.12 -11.30 -18.13
C LEU A 151 -14.80 -12.56 -18.94
N SER A 152 -13.52 -12.94 -19.06
CA SER A 152 -13.11 -14.13 -19.80
C SER A 152 -13.60 -15.41 -19.12
N GLY A 153 -13.63 -15.49 -17.80
CA GLY A 153 -14.19 -16.60 -17.04
C GLY A 153 -15.68 -16.78 -17.30
N LEU A 154 -16.46 -15.70 -17.28
CA LEU A 154 -17.90 -15.74 -17.61
C LEU A 154 -18.16 -16.19 -19.05
N VAL A 155 -17.34 -15.75 -20.02
CA VAL A 155 -17.44 -16.18 -21.41
C VAL A 155 -17.04 -17.64 -21.59
N ALA A 156 -15.93 -18.06 -20.96
CA ALA A 156 -15.38 -19.40 -21.11
C ALA A 156 -16.31 -20.48 -20.53
N THR A 157 -16.93 -20.23 -19.38
CA THR A 157 -17.73 -21.23 -18.64
C THR A 157 -19.13 -21.44 -19.20
N LYS A 158 -19.59 -20.65 -20.18
CA LYS A 158 -20.98 -20.66 -20.66
C LYS A 158 -22.03 -20.58 -19.55
N PHE A 159 -21.61 -20.16 -18.35
CA PHE A 159 -22.43 -20.18 -17.13
C PHE A 159 -23.75 -19.42 -17.27
N CYS A 160 -23.72 -18.31 -18.02
CA CYS A 160 -24.90 -17.46 -18.17
C CYS A 160 -25.93 -17.95 -19.19
N LYS A 161 -25.67 -18.99 -20.01
CA LYS A 161 -26.62 -19.39 -21.09
C LYS A 161 -27.91 -19.97 -20.58
N GLY A 162 -27.93 -20.63 -19.42
CA GLY A 162 -29.14 -21.25 -18.86
C GLY A 162 -29.67 -20.62 -17.58
N LYS A 163 -28.85 -19.80 -16.89
CA LYS A 163 -29.15 -19.29 -15.54
C LYS A 163 -28.93 -17.77 -15.37
N ARG A 164 -29.17 -16.99 -16.42
CA ARG A 164 -28.96 -15.52 -16.41
C ARG A 164 -29.67 -14.81 -15.26
N LYS A 165 -30.94 -15.18 -14.99
CA LYS A 165 -31.71 -14.57 -13.90
C LYS A 165 -31.06 -14.84 -12.55
N SER A 166 -30.62 -16.07 -12.27
CA SER A 166 -29.92 -16.44 -11.06
C SER A 166 -28.60 -15.70 -10.91
N ALA A 167 -27.80 -15.57 -11.99
CA ALA A 167 -26.54 -14.83 -11.97
C ALA A 167 -26.74 -13.34 -11.64
N VAL A 168 -27.79 -12.72 -12.16
CA VAL A 168 -28.14 -11.32 -11.83
C VAL A 168 -28.51 -11.19 -10.35
N TRP A 169 -29.31 -12.10 -9.80
CA TRP A 169 -29.65 -12.06 -8.37
C TRP A 169 -28.44 -12.24 -7.46
N VAL A 170 -27.53 -13.15 -7.80
CA VAL A 170 -26.26 -13.35 -7.06
C VAL A 170 -25.40 -12.08 -7.15
N PHE A 171 -25.31 -11.44 -8.30
CA PHE A 171 -24.57 -10.19 -8.45
C PHE A 171 -25.17 -9.05 -7.59
N LEU A 172 -26.50 -8.88 -7.64
CA LEU A 172 -27.19 -7.88 -6.83
C LEU A 172 -27.04 -8.14 -5.34
N SER A 173 -27.10 -9.41 -4.90
CA SER A 173 -26.86 -9.76 -3.51
C SER A 173 -25.44 -9.42 -3.05
N GLY A 174 -24.44 -9.60 -3.91
CA GLY A 174 -23.07 -9.17 -3.65
C GLY A 174 -22.96 -7.66 -3.44
N ILE A 175 -23.61 -6.85 -4.28
CA ILE A 175 -23.67 -5.40 -4.10
C ILE A 175 -24.30 -5.03 -2.76
N ILE A 176 -25.43 -5.65 -2.42
CA ILE A 176 -26.13 -5.40 -1.16
C ILE A 176 -25.24 -5.71 0.03
N VAL A 177 -24.55 -6.85 0.03
CA VAL A 177 -23.61 -7.22 1.10
C VAL A 177 -22.49 -6.18 1.27
N ILE A 178 -21.90 -5.72 0.17
CA ILE A 178 -20.84 -4.69 0.21
C ILE A 178 -21.38 -3.39 0.81
N ILE A 179 -22.56 -2.93 0.37
CA ILE A 179 -23.18 -1.70 0.89
C ILE A 179 -23.48 -1.85 2.38
N LEU A 180 -24.13 -2.93 2.78
CA LEU A 180 -24.50 -3.17 4.18
C LEU A 180 -23.27 -3.28 5.10
N SER A 181 -22.18 -3.86 4.63
CA SER A 181 -20.93 -3.95 5.41
C SER A 181 -20.21 -2.60 5.55
N ALA A 182 -20.42 -1.67 4.62
CA ALA A 182 -19.82 -0.34 4.67
C ALA A 182 -20.62 0.66 5.54
N LEU A 183 -21.94 0.47 5.69
CA LEU A 183 -22.81 1.39 6.44
C LEU A 183 -22.36 1.68 7.89
N PRO A 184 -21.89 0.70 8.70
CA PRO A 184 -21.43 0.99 10.06
C PRO A 184 -20.17 1.87 10.13
N SER A 185 -19.48 2.06 9.00
CA SER A 185 -18.24 2.85 8.90
C SER A 185 -18.46 4.27 8.39
N LEU A 186 -19.72 4.60 7.99
CA LEU A 186 -20.13 5.93 7.55
C LEU A 186 -20.73 6.74 8.69
#